data_5a7d149f9102824a0dd9194e1c08fcf6
#
_entry.id   5a7d149f9102824a0dd9194e1c08fcf6
#
_cell.length_a   1.000
_cell.length_b   1.000
_cell.length_c   1.000
_cell.angle_alpha   90.00
_cell.angle_beta   90.00
_cell.angle_gamma   90.00
#
_symmetry.space_group_name_H-M   'P 1'
#
loop_
_entity.id
_entity.type
_entity.pdbx_description
1 polymer ?
#
loop_
_entity_poly.entity_id
_entity_poly.type
_entity_poly.pdbx_seq_one_letter_code
_entity_poly.pdbx_strand_id
1 'polypeptide(L)'
;MELQFEKESTDVRGKILMLRYGNKRINLVETKKGFSRGGHYHDFESKHILISGIIEYREKNLQLNVEKTQTLSAPFVIVTPPTCPHMITAITDCVFAEEFGQDYSATDYPEYRTIIMQKMV
;
A
#
# COMPACT_ATOMS: atom_id res chain seq x y z
N MET A 1 22.96 5.05 12.31
CA MET A 1 22.33 4.43 11.14
C MET A 1 21.98 5.50 10.13
N GLU A 2 22.10 5.17 8.86
CA GLU A 2 21.81 6.09 7.77
C GLU A 2 20.65 5.57 6.94
N LEU A 3 19.88 6.49 6.39
CA LEU A 3 18.88 6.16 5.38
C LEU A 3 19.63 5.90 4.07
N GLN A 4 19.42 4.72 3.49
CA GLN A 4 20.09 4.28 2.27
C GLN A 4 19.08 4.09 1.15
N PHE A 5 19.43 4.54 -0.05
CA PHE A 5 18.67 4.23 -1.26
C PHE A 5 19.11 2.86 -1.78
N GLU A 6 18.15 1.97 -2.02
CA GLU A 6 18.44 0.63 -2.54
C GLU A 6 18.07 0.47 -3.99
N LYS A 7 16.84 0.84 -4.35
CA LYS A 7 16.27 0.48 -5.65
C LYS A 7 15.11 1.38 -6.00
N GLU A 8 14.88 1.53 -7.30
CA GLU A 8 13.73 2.23 -7.86
C GLU A 8 12.96 1.28 -8.78
N SER A 9 11.65 1.36 -8.74
CA SER A 9 10.76 0.63 -9.64
C SER A 9 9.73 1.61 -10.22
N THR A 10 9.42 1.50 -11.49
CA THR A 10 8.46 2.38 -12.17
C THR A 10 7.54 1.55 -13.06
N ASP A 11 6.26 1.84 -13.01
CA ASP A 11 5.27 1.32 -13.93
C ASP A 11 4.25 2.41 -14.26
N VAL A 12 3.15 2.05 -14.92
CA VAL A 12 2.11 3.01 -15.33
C VAL A 12 1.48 3.75 -14.14
N ARG A 13 1.56 3.19 -12.94
CA ARG A 13 0.98 3.77 -11.71
C ARG A 13 1.85 4.84 -11.08
N GLY A 14 3.14 4.87 -11.41
CA GLY A 14 4.10 5.78 -10.82
C GLY A 14 5.33 5.03 -10.30
N LYS A 15 6.09 5.71 -9.47
CA LYS A 15 7.42 5.29 -9.02
C LYS A 15 7.38 4.80 -7.58
N ILE A 16 8.18 3.78 -7.30
CA ILE A 16 8.45 3.32 -5.93
C ILE A 16 9.93 3.51 -5.66
N LEU A 17 10.28 4.25 -4.62
CA LEU A 17 11.63 4.33 -4.11
C LEU A 17 11.76 3.37 -2.94
N MET A 18 12.69 2.43 -3.05
CA MET A 18 12.97 1.45 -2.00
C MET A 18 14.18 1.90 -1.21
N LEU A 19 13.98 2.14 0.08
CA LEU A 19 14.97 2.66 1.00
C LEU A 19 15.19 1.67 2.13
N ARG A 20 16.33 1.80 2.80
CA ARG A 20 16.64 1.00 3.98
C ARG A 20 17.16 1.90 5.09
N TYR A 21 16.69 1.63 6.30
CA TYR A 21 17.19 2.26 7.52
C TYR A 21 17.44 1.16 8.56
N GLY A 22 18.72 0.84 8.75
CA GLY A 22 19.09 -0.31 9.57
C GLY A 22 18.57 -1.62 8.98
N ASN A 23 17.79 -2.35 9.74
CA ASN A 23 17.15 -3.61 9.30
C ASN A 23 15.72 -3.40 8.80
N LYS A 24 15.28 -2.16 8.67
CA LYS A 24 13.94 -1.83 8.17
C LYS A 24 13.99 -1.40 6.72
N ARG A 25 12.99 -1.86 5.96
CA ARG A 25 12.76 -1.41 4.59
C ARG A 25 11.65 -0.38 4.60
N ILE A 26 11.88 0.73 3.89
CA ILE A 26 10.92 1.81 3.77
C ILE A 26 10.71 2.04 2.28
N ASN A 27 9.46 1.93 1.82
CA ASN A 27 9.11 2.25 0.45
C ASN A 27 8.36 3.58 0.42
N LEU A 28 8.77 4.47 -0.49
CA LEU A 28 8.00 5.65 -0.84
C LEU A 28 7.29 5.35 -2.15
N VAL A 29 5.96 5.36 -2.14
CA VAL A 29 5.13 4.88 -3.24
C VAL A 29 4.33 6.03 -3.82
N GLU A 30 4.63 6.37 -5.07
CA GLU A 30 3.80 7.28 -5.87
C GLU A 30 2.70 6.48 -6.56
N THR A 31 1.48 6.97 -6.51
CA THR A 31 0.37 6.39 -7.27
C THR A 31 -0.40 7.50 -7.95
N LYS A 32 -0.46 7.42 -9.27
CA LYS A 32 -1.18 8.41 -10.08
C LYS A 32 -2.68 8.17 -10.00
N LYS A 33 -3.42 9.24 -10.13
CA LYS A 33 -4.88 9.25 -10.09
C LYS A 33 -5.49 8.10 -10.88
N GLY A 34 -6.41 7.38 -10.25
CA GLY A 34 -7.18 6.29 -10.84
C GLY A 34 -6.56 4.91 -10.67
N PHE A 35 -5.28 4.81 -10.34
CA PHE A 35 -4.63 3.52 -10.14
C PHE A 35 -4.71 3.05 -8.70
N SER A 36 -4.50 1.75 -8.52
CA SER A 36 -4.58 1.10 -7.21
C SER A 36 -3.33 0.29 -6.90
N ARG A 37 -3.07 0.14 -5.59
CA ARG A 37 -1.96 -0.64 -5.07
C ARG A 37 -2.44 -1.56 -3.96
N GLY A 38 -1.65 -2.61 -3.66
CA GLY A 38 -1.96 -3.58 -2.64
C GLY A 38 -2.60 -4.82 -3.22
N GLY A 39 -3.78 -5.19 -2.75
CA GLY A 39 -4.46 -6.40 -3.22
C GLY A 39 -3.88 -7.66 -2.61
N HIS A 40 -3.41 -7.57 -1.37
CA HIS A 40 -2.81 -8.67 -0.63
C HIS A 40 -3.08 -8.49 0.85
N TYR A 41 -2.66 -9.47 1.63
CA TYR A 41 -2.65 -9.37 3.09
C TYR A 41 -1.35 -9.95 3.66
N HIS A 42 -1.03 -9.52 4.86
CA HIS A 42 0.15 -9.98 5.59
C HIS A 42 -0.27 -10.77 6.83
N ASP A 43 0.64 -11.57 7.38
CA ASP A 43 0.43 -12.24 8.66
C ASP A 43 0.87 -11.37 9.85
N PHE A 44 1.17 -10.11 9.59
CA PHE A 44 1.54 -9.10 10.58
C PHE A 44 0.76 -7.81 10.37
N GLU A 45 0.74 -6.95 11.39
CA GLU A 45 0.16 -5.61 11.28
C GLU A 45 1.03 -4.76 10.36
N SER A 46 0.42 -4.09 9.39
CA SER A 46 1.12 -3.20 8.48
C SER A 46 0.69 -1.76 8.67
N LYS A 47 1.62 -0.85 8.36
CA LYS A 47 1.40 0.59 8.49
C LYS A 47 1.73 1.29 7.19
N HIS A 48 0.80 2.15 6.75
CA HIS A 48 1.02 3.05 5.64
C HIS A 48 0.84 4.48 6.13
N ILE A 49 1.72 5.38 5.70
CA ILE A 49 1.61 6.80 6.03
C ILE A 49 1.31 7.55 4.74
N LEU A 50 0.09 8.07 4.63
CA LEU A 50 -0.30 8.90 3.49
C LEU A 50 0.35 10.27 3.65
N ILE A 51 1.26 10.61 2.74
CA ILE A 51 2.07 11.83 2.80
C ILE A 51 1.40 12.95 2.03
N SER A 52 0.84 12.64 0.84
CA SER A 52 0.16 13.63 0.01
C SER A 52 -0.98 12.98 -0.76
N GLY A 53 -1.99 13.78 -1.07
CA GLY A 53 -3.12 13.37 -1.90
C GLY A 53 -4.30 12.82 -1.13
N ILE A 54 -5.27 12.34 -1.90
CA ILE A 54 -6.54 11.77 -1.41
C ILE A 54 -6.66 10.36 -1.98
N ILE A 55 -7.00 9.41 -1.13
CA ILE A 55 -7.13 8.01 -1.51
C ILE A 55 -8.46 7.42 -1.04
N GLU A 56 -8.86 6.32 -1.71
CA GLU A 56 -9.85 5.40 -1.19
C GLU A 56 -9.09 4.21 -0.60
N TYR A 57 -9.31 3.94 0.68
CA TYR A 57 -8.76 2.79 1.35
C TYR A 57 -9.84 1.74 1.54
N ARG A 58 -9.59 0.52 1.09
CA ARG A 58 -10.52 -0.60 1.17
C ARG A 58 -9.86 -1.76 1.90
N GLU A 59 -10.58 -2.35 2.85
CA GLU A 59 -10.11 -3.54 3.55
C GLU A 59 -11.25 -4.53 3.74
N LYS A 60 -10.90 -5.80 3.93
CA LYS A 60 -11.89 -6.86 4.14
C LYS A 60 -11.56 -7.69 5.35
N ASN A 61 -12.53 -7.84 6.24
CA ASN A 61 -12.44 -8.80 7.33
C ASN A 61 -12.88 -10.16 6.80
N LEU A 62 -11.94 -11.10 6.67
CA LEU A 62 -12.21 -12.41 6.07
C LEU A 62 -13.09 -13.29 6.97
N GLN A 63 -12.99 -13.14 8.29
CA GLN A 63 -13.77 -13.94 9.22
C GLN A 63 -15.26 -13.54 9.17
N LEU A 64 -15.54 -12.25 9.15
CA LEU A 64 -16.90 -11.72 9.13
C LEU A 64 -17.44 -11.51 7.72
N ASN A 65 -16.59 -11.63 6.70
CA ASN A 65 -16.91 -11.34 5.30
C ASN A 65 -17.49 -9.93 5.13
N VAL A 66 -16.89 -8.96 5.80
CA VAL A 66 -17.30 -7.56 5.78
C VAL A 66 -16.22 -6.70 5.15
N GLU A 67 -16.61 -5.90 4.16
CA GLU A 67 -15.72 -4.94 3.50
C GLU A 67 -15.97 -3.54 4.01
N LYS A 68 -14.90 -2.79 4.23
CA LYS A 68 -14.93 -1.41 4.68
C LYS A 68 -14.18 -0.54 3.69
N THR A 69 -14.78 0.58 3.31
CA THR A 69 -14.20 1.55 2.38
C THR A 69 -14.21 2.93 3.03
N GLN A 70 -13.07 3.63 2.96
CA GLN A 70 -12.92 4.97 3.52
C GLN A 70 -12.21 5.88 2.52
N THR A 71 -12.62 7.15 2.48
CA THR A 71 -11.89 8.19 1.78
C THR A 71 -11.00 8.92 2.78
N LEU A 72 -9.69 8.94 2.52
CA LEU A 72 -8.69 9.50 3.43
C LEU A 72 -7.89 10.60 2.72
N SER A 73 -7.63 11.69 3.44
CA SER A 73 -6.81 12.81 2.96
C SER A 73 -5.53 12.89 3.76
N ALA A 74 -4.41 13.17 3.08
CA ALA A 74 -3.11 13.34 3.74
C ALA A 74 -3.11 14.57 4.67
N PRO A 75 -2.32 14.54 5.78
CA PRO A 75 -1.57 13.39 6.26
C PRO A 75 -2.46 12.41 7.05
N PHE A 76 -2.21 11.13 6.89
CA PHE A 76 -3.00 10.11 7.59
C PHE A 76 -2.18 8.83 7.78
N VAL A 77 -2.31 8.19 8.94
CA VAL A 77 -1.67 6.91 9.24
C VAL A 77 -2.72 5.80 9.16
N ILE A 78 -2.47 4.84 8.29
CA ILE A 78 -3.34 3.67 8.10
C ILE A 78 -2.67 2.48 8.79
N VAL A 79 -3.38 1.84 9.72
CA VAL A 79 -2.93 0.61 10.36
C VAL A 79 -3.85 -0.50 9.90
N THR A 80 -3.27 -1.51 9.24
CA THR A 80 -4.02 -2.66 8.72
C THR A 80 -3.74 -3.88 9.60
N PRO A 81 -4.79 -4.53 10.15
CA PRO A 81 -4.61 -5.74 10.96
C PRO A 81 -3.97 -6.89 10.18
N PRO A 82 -3.38 -7.89 10.89
CA PRO A 82 -2.95 -9.12 10.24
C PRO A 82 -4.10 -9.81 9.51
N THR A 83 -3.78 -10.49 8.43
CA THR A 83 -4.74 -11.29 7.61
C THR A 83 -5.92 -10.48 7.07
N CYS A 84 -5.72 -9.20 6.85
CA CYS A 84 -6.74 -8.29 6.34
C CYS A 84 -6.36 -7.82 4.94
N PRO A 85 -7.00 -8.34 3.88
CA PRO A 85 -6.78 -7.84 2.52
C PRO A 85 -7.09 -6.36 2.43
N HIS A 86 -6.23 -5.62 1.74
CA HIS A 86 -6.38 -4.18 1.62
C HIS A 86 -5.96 -3.68 0.24
N MET A 87 -6.51 -2.54 -0.14
CA MET A 87 -6.23 -1.90 -1.42
C MET A 87 -6.32 -0.38 -1.27
N ILE A 88 -5.35 0.32 -1.83
CA ILE A 88 -5.31 1.77 -1.85
C ILE A 88 -5.54 2.23 -3.29
N THR A 89 -6.54 3.09 -3.51
CA THR A 89 -6.82 3.68 -4.82
C THR A 89 -6.62 5.18 -4.76
N ALA A 90 -5.83 5.71 -5.69
CA ALA A 90 -5.56 7.15 -5.76
C ALA A 90 -6.77 7.89 -6.34
N ILE A 91 -7.42 8.72 -5.54
CA ILE A 91 -8.46 9.65 -6.01
C ILE A 91 -7.80 10.85 -6.68
N THR A 92 -6.73 11.34 -6.09
CA THR A 92 -5.77 12.26 -6.71
C THR A 92 -4.42 11.56 -6.78
N ASP A 93 -3.46 12.13 -7.50
CA ASP A 93 -2.08 11.69 -7.37
C ASP A 93 -1.72 11.68 -5.89
N CYS A 94 -1.06 10.64 -5.44
CA CYS A 94 -0.73 10.48 -4.03
C CYS A 94 0.66 9.89 -3.82
N VAL A 95 1.17 10.10 -2.61
CA VAL A 95 2.41 9.48 -2.15
C VAL A 95 2.15 8.92 -0.76
N PHE A 96 2.52 7.68 -0.53
CA PHE A 96 2.50 7.09 0.80
C PHE A 96 3.78 6.34 1.09
N ALA A 97 4.11 6.21 2.36
CA ALA A 97 5.24 5.43 2.84
C ALA A 97 4.75 4.11 3.42
N GLU A 98 5.51 3.04 3.17
CA GLU A 98 5.31 1.71 3.76
C GLU A 98 6.57 1.34 4.53
N GLU A 99 6.41 0.77 5.72
CA GLU A 99 7.55 0.29 6.51
C GLU A 99 7.42 -1.21 6.71
N PHE A 100 8.51 -1.94 6.41
CA PHE A 100 8.56 -3.39 6.55
C PHE A 100 9.76 -3.82 7.40
N GLY A 101 9.59 -4.87 8.21
CA GLY A 101 10.69 -5.56 8.85
C GLY A 101 11.40 -6.53 7.90
N GLN A 102 12.30 -7.34 8.46
CA GLN A 102 13.07 -8.32 7.68
C GLN A 102 12.20 -9.47 7.16
N ASP A 103 11.19 -9.86 7.92
CA ASP A 103 10.34 -11.04 7.62
C ASP A 103 9.08 -10.63 6.85
N TYR A 104 9.30 -9.92 5.74
CA TYR A 104 8.19 -9.51 4.89
C TYR A 104 7.61 -10.71 4.14
N SER A 105 6.30 -10.86 4.21
CA SER A 105 5.55 -11.82 3.42
C SER A 105 4.21 -11.23 3.04
N ALA A 106 3.67 -11.62 1.90
CA ALA A 106 2.36 -11.19 1.45
C ALA A 106 1.67 -12.32 0.71
N THR A 107 0.37 -12.43 0.91
CA THR A 107 -0.50 -13.35 0.18
C THR A 107 -1.43 -12.54 -0.71
N ASP A 108 -1.42 -12.83 -2.00
CA ASP A 108 -2.29 -12.14 -2.96
C ASP A 108 -3.76 -12.44 -2.65
N TYR A 109 -4.59 -11.39 -2.75
CA TYR A 109 -6.03 -11.50 -2.64
C TYR A 109 -6.64 -11.30 -4.03
N PRO A 110 -7.06 -12.37 -4.71
CA PRO A 110 -7.41 -12.32 -6.13
C PRO A 110 -8.49 -11.30 -6.49
N GLU A 111 -9.51 -11.12 -5.64
CA GLU A 111 -10.57 -10.14 -5.91
C GLU A 111 -10.03 -8.73 -6.07
N TYR A 112 -9.09 -8.32 -5.19
CA TYR A 112 -8.48 -7.00 -5.27
C TYR A 112 -7.41 -6.93 -6.36
N ARG A 113 -6.62 -7.98 -6.53
CA ARG A 113 -5.61 -8.03 -7.59
C ARG A 113 -6.23 -7.86 -8.97
N THR A 114 -7.39 -8.45 -9.21
CA THR A 114 -8.11 -8.31 -10.47
C THR A 114 -8.47 -6.84 -10.74
N ILE A 115 -8.98 -6.13 -9.73
CA ILE A 115 -9.31 -4.71 -9.84
C ILE A 115 -8.07 -3.89 -10.18
N ILE A 116 -6.96 -4.14 -9.48
CA ILE A 116 -5.70 -3.42 -9.69
C ILE A 116 -5.19 -3.62 -11.11
N MET A 117 -5.16 -4.86 -11.58
CA MET A 117 -4.62 -5.20 -12.90
C MET A 117 -5.48 -4.65 -14.03
N GLN A 118 -6.80 -4.65 -13.89
CA GLN A 118 -7.71 -4.09 -14.88
C GLN A 118 -7.47 -2.60 -15.11
N LYS A 119 -7.11 -1.87 -14.07
CA LYS A 119 -6.83 -0.42 -14.17
C LYS A 119 -5.52 -0.12 -14.87
N MET A 120 -4.61 -1.08 -14.96
CA MET A 120 -3.29 -0.91 -15.55
C MET A 120 -3.26 -1.19 -17.05
N VAL A 121 -4.35 -1.66 -17.61
CA VAL A 121 -4.45 -2.03 -19.02
C VAL A 121 -4.84 -0.83 -19.88
#